data_ad9c8948e3dfc30327f1f15b820b0a9a
#
_entry.id   ad9c8948e3dfc30327f1f15b820b0a9a
#
_cell.length_a   1.000
_cell.length_b   1.000
_cell.length_c   1.000
_cell.angle_alpha   90.00
_cell.angle_beta   90.00
_cell.angle_gamma   90.00
#
_symmetry.space_group_name_H-M   'P 1'
#
loop_
_entity.id
_entity.type
_entity.pdbx_description
1 polymer ?
#
loop_
_entity_poly.entity_id
_entity_poly.type
_entity_poly.pdbx_seq_one_letter_code
_entity_poly.pdbx_strand_id
1 'polypeptide(L)'
;MLMVMDIGNTNIVVGVHDGKEWIAHWRLSSSRSRTSDEFGIILGSMFQAGGVDMKAVKDIIVSTVVPPLLVPLCNMCKRYFGITPFVVTSNCNTGLKLDYDHPNEIGADRIVNAVAAHHMYGDKGNLIIIDFGTATTFCALRPDGEYLGGAIAPGIGISTEALFQKAAKLPRIELIKPKMAICHDTIHAMRSGVIFGFVGQMDGIITRMKKELGGQAFVVVTGGFGKLMASESEPVDVVEPFLTLEGLLI
;
A
#
# COMPACT_ATOMS: atom_id res chain seq x y z
N MET A 1 -5.27 6.13 22.39
CA MET A 1 -4.74 6.19 21.03
C MET A 1 -4.80 4.80 20.40
N LEU A 2 -5.03 4.74 19.12
CA LEU A 2 -4.93 3.52 18.30
C LEU A 2 -3.59 3.55 17.55
N MET A 3 -2.84 2.46 17.61
CA MET A 3 -1.70 2.23 16.72
C MET A 3 -2.11 1.28 15.61
N VAL A 4 -1.82 1.63 14.37
CA VAL A 4 -2.05 0.77 13.22
C VAL A 4 -0.71 0.42 12.56
N MET A 5 -0.58 -0.81 12.06
CA MET A 5 0.63 -1.25 11.37
C MET A 5 0.26 -2.00 10.09
N ASP A 6 0.80 -1.53 8.98
CA ASP A 6 0.80 -2.26 7.71
C ASP A 6 2.17 -2.89 7.47
N ILE A 7 2.21 -4.22 7.40
CA ILE A 7 3.45 -5.01 7.29
C ILE A 7 3.57 -5.49 5.84
N GLY A 8 4.20 -4.68 5.01
CA GLY A 8 4.53 -5.00 3.63
C GLY A 8 5.87 -5.70 3.47
N ASN A 9 6.14 -6.22 2.26
CA ASN A 9 7.38 -6.93 1.94
C ASN A 9 8.64 -6.05 2.01
N THR A 10 8.53 -4.76 1.74
CA THR A 10 9.65 -3.81 1.73
C THR A 10 9.66 -2.93 2.98
N ASN A 11 8.51 -2.45 3.40
CA ASN A 11 8.36 -1.53 4.51
C ASN A 11 7.23 -1.96 5.45
N ILE A 12 7.40 -1.64 6.73
CA ILE A 12 6.35 -1.61 7.73
C ILE A 12 5.97 -0.14 7.91
N VAL A 13 4.71 0.20 7.72
CA VAL A 13 4.18 1.54 7.98
C VAL A 13 3.42 1.50 9.29
N VAL A 14 3.73 2.43 10.18
CA VAL A 14 3.09 2.56 11.49
C VAL A 14 2.42 3.91 11.56
N GLY A 15 1.17 3.94 11.97
CA GLY A 15 0.40 5.15 12.25
C GLY A 15 -0.10 5.16 13.68
N VAL A 16 -0.19 6.34 14.29
CA VAL A 16 -0.80 6.55 15.62
C VAL A 16 -1.89 7.62 15.50
N HIS A 17 -3.12 7.24 15.84
CA HIS A 17 -4.29 8.09 15.78
C HIS A 17 -4.87 8.31 17.18
N ASP A 18 -5.26 9.54 17.53
CA ASP A 18 -5.75 9.87 18.87
C ASP A 18 -7.27 9.78 19.04
N GLY A 19 -7.97 9.46 17.95
CA GLY A 19 -9.42 9.47 17.84
C GLY A 19 -9.96 10.66 17.05
N LYS A 20 -9.08 11.64 16.71
CA LYS A 20 -9.44 12.83 15.91
C LYS A 20 -8.53 12.99 14.70
N GLU A 21 -7.22 12.81 14.89
CA GLU A 21 -6.22 13.02 13.85
C GLU A 21 -5.03 12.05 13.98
N TRP A 22 -4.28 11.93 12.90
CA TRP A 22 -3.01 11.22 12.88
C TRP A 22 -1.94 12.06 13.61
N ILE A 23 -1.51 11.58 14.79
CA ILE A 23 -0.48 12.26 15.59
C ILE A 23 0.90 12.01 15.02
N ALA A 24 1.14 10.78 14.55
CA ALA A 24 2.43 10.38 13.99
C ALA A 24 2.27 9.24 12.99
N HIS A 25 3.21 9.18 12.05
CA HIS A 25 3.39 8.03 11.19
C HIS A 25 4.87 7.82 10.93
N TRP A 26 5.27 6.56 10.83
CA TRP A 26 6.65 6.17 10.59
C TRP A 26 6.74 5.01 9.59
N ARG A 27 7.91 4.86 9.03
CA ARG A 27 8.21 3.76 8.12
C ARG A 27 9.50 3.07 8.54
N LEU A 28 9.45 1.74 8.65
CA LEU A 28 10.59 0.88 8.94
C LEU A 28 10.82 -0.06 7.77
N SER A 29 12.05 -0.50 7.57
CA SER A 29 12.34 -1.59 6.62
C SER A 29 11.83 -2.93 7.16
N SER A 30 11.20 -3.73 6.30
CA SER A 30 10.76 -5.09 6.60
C SER A 30 11.97 -6.04 6.60
N SER A 31 12.60 -6.21 7.76
CA SER A 31 13.70 -7.15 7.93
C SER A 31 13.20 -8.44 8.58
N ARG A 32 13.22 -9.55 7.83
CA ARG A 32 12.73 -10.86 8.31
C ARG A 32 13.58 -11.48 9.42
N SER A 33 14.81 -11.01 9.60
CA SER A 33 15.73 -11.46 10.66
C SER A 33 15.56 -10.70 11.97
N ARG A 34 14.77 -9.63 11.97
CA ARG A 34 14.64 -8.76 13.14
C ARG A 34 13.78 -9.41 14.22
N THR A 35 14.28 -9.36 15.45
CA THR A 35 13.60 -9.91 16.63
C THR A 35 12.52 -8.96 17.17
N SER A 36 11.65 -9.48 18.05
CA SER A 36 10.64 -8.67 18.76
C SER A 36 11.27 -7.51 19.54
N ASP A 37 12.45 -7.73 20.13
CA ASP A 37 13.12 -6.71 20.93
C ASP A 37 13.72 -5.61 20.07
N GLU A 38 14.30 -5.93 18.91
CA GLU A 38 14.79 -4.92 17.97
C GLU A 38 13.64 -4.05 17.46
N PHE A 39 12.48 -4.64 17.11
CA PHE A 39 11.30 -3.87 16.75
C PHE A 39 10.82 -2.98 17.90
N GLY A 40 10.80 -3.50 19.13
CA GLY A 40 10.37 -2.75 20.31
C GLY A 40 11.25 -1.55 20.60
N ILE A 41 12.57 -1.70 20.52
CA ILE A 41 13.55 -0.62 20.73
C ILE A 41 13.41 0.44 19.62
N ILE A 42 13.30 0.00 18.35
CA ILE A 42 13.14 0.93 17.22
C ILE A 42 11.86 1.73 17.36
N LEU A 43 10.71 1.08 17.61
CA LEU A 43 9.45 1.77 17.80
C LEU A 43 9.49 2.68 19.03
N GLY A 44 10.03 2.22 20.16
CA GLY A 44 10.20 3.05 21.35
C GLY A 44 10.99 4.32 21.08
N SER A 45 12.08 4.22 20.30
CA SER A 45 12.87 5.39 19.88
C SER A 45 12.08 6.33 18.96
N MET A 46 11.26 5.77 18.04
CA MET A 46 10.41 6.57 17.15
C MET A 46 9.31 7.30 17.93
N PHE A 47 8.65 6.63 18.88
CA PHE A 47 7.66 7.24 19.75
C PHE A 47 8.28 8.37 20.57
N GLN A 48 9.44 8.13 21.17
CA GLN A 48 10.18 9.17 21.93
C GLN A 48 10.56 10.36 21.04
N ALA A 49 11.13 10.12 19.86
CA ALA A 49 11.50 11.18 18.93
C ALA A 49 10.28 11.97 18.40
N GLY A 50 9.14 11.31 18.25
CA GLY A 50 7.87 11.94 17.86
C GLY A 50 7.11 12.59 19.01
N GLY A 51 7.61 12.51 20.24
CA GLY A 51 6.92 13.06 21.41
C GLY A 51 5.60 12.34 21.77
N VAL A 52 5.44 11.09 21.33
CA VAL A 52 4.23 10.30 21.57
C VAL A 52 4.44 9.33 22.71
N ASP A 53 3.54 9.35 23.70
CA ASP A 53 3.61 8.41 24.82
C ASP A 53 3.12 7.02 24.42
N MET A 54 4.00 6.02 24.44
CA MET A 54 3.64 4.62 24.17
C MET A 54 2.54 4.09 25.10
N LYS A 55 2.46 4.57 26.35
CA LYS A 55 1.43 4.15 27.33
C LYS A 55 0.04 4.66 26.99
N ALA A 56 -0.05 5.67 26.14
CA ALA A 56 -1.30 6.21 25.65
C ALA A 56 -1.95 5.34 24.56
N VAL A 57 -1.20 4.42 23.95
CA VAL A 57 -1.74 3.42 23.02
C VAL A 57 -2.60 2.44 23.81
N LYS A 58 -3.84 2.22 23.37
CA LYS A 58 -4.81 1.33 24.02
C LYS A 58 -5.15 0.13 23.15
N ASP A 59 -5.10 0.30 21.84
CA ASP A 59 -5.41 -0.74 20.86
C ASP A 59 -4.39 -0.73 19.73
N ILE A 60 -4.19 -1.91 19.12
CA ILE A 60 -3.26 -2.09 18.00
C ILE A 60 -3.95 -2.94 16.92
N ILE A 61 -3.94 -2.46 15.68
CA ILE A 61 -4.43 -3.18 14.51
C ILE A 61 -3.27 -3.41 13.54
N VAL A 62 -3.24 -4.60 12.94
CA VAL A 62 -2.16 -5.03 12.05
C VAL A 62 -2.73 -5.63 10.77
N SER A 63 -2.31 -5.13 9.61
CA SER A 63 -2.36 -5.87 8.35
C SER A 63 -0.99 -6.45 8.01
N THR A 64 -0.96 -7.61 7.36
CA THR A 64 0.31 -8.21 6.93
C THR A 64 0.16 -9.06 5.68
N VAL A 65 1.15 -8.92 4.80
CA VAL A 65 1.42 -9.83 3.67
C VAL A 65 2.77 -10.54 3.82
N VAL A 66 3.34 -10.51 5.04
CA VAL A 66 4.65 -11.12 5.37
C VAL A 66 4.50 -12.02 6.60
N PRO A 67 3.99 -13.26 6.45
CA PRO A 67 3.73 -14.16 7.56
C PRO A 67 4.91 -14.34 8.54
N PRO A 68 6.19 -14.41 8.11
CA PRO A 68 7.31 -14.54 9.04
C PRO A 68 7.48 -13.37 10.01
N LEU A 69 6.98 -12.17 9.69
CA LEU A 69 7.07 -10.99 10.57
C LEU A 69 5.91 -10.88 11.56
N LEU A 70 4.83 -11.60 11.35
CA LEU A 70 3.64 -11.50 12.20
C LEU A 70 3.94 -11.89 13.66
N VAL A 71 4.57 -13.03 13.88
CA VAL A 71 4.87 -13.52 15.24
C VAL A 71 5.82 -12.58 16.00
N PRO A 72 6.98 -12.16 15.43
CA PRO A 72 7.85 -11.19 16.09
C PRO A 72 7.15 -9.87 16.44
N LEU A 73 6.32 -9.33 15.53
CA LEU A 73 5.61 -8.07 15.76
C LEU A 73 4.47 -8.20 16.78
N CYS A 74 3.72 -9.30 16.76
CA CYS A 74 2.71 -9.56 17.81
C CYS A 74 3.36 -9.71 19.19
N ASN A 75 4.50 -10.40 19.28
CA ASN A 75 5.24 -10.52 20.53
C ASN A 75 5.81 -9.17 21.00
N MET A 76 6.29 -8.35 20.09
CA MET A 76 6.69 -6.97 20.36
C MET A 76 5.52 -6.16 20.94
N CYS A 77 4.34 -6.20 20.33
CA CYS A 77 3.14 -5.50 20.84
C CYS A 77 2.80 -5.94 22.27
N LYS A 78 2.79 -7.25 22.53
CA LYS A 78 2.51 -7.78 23.87
C LYS A 78 3.56 -7.34 24.90
N ARG A 79 4.84 -7.39 24.55
CA ARG A 79 5.95 -7.12 25.46
C ARG A 79 6.11 -5.64 25.79
N TYR A 80 6.02 -4.77 24.77
CA TYR A 80 6.34 -3.35 24.89
C TYR A 80 5.12 -2.46 25.13
N PHE A 81 3.95 -2.89 24.66
CA PHE A 81 2.69 -2.16 24.83
C PHE A 81 1.71 -2.85 25.79
N GLY A 82 1.92 -4.14 26.13
CA GLY A 82 0.97 -4.92 26.93
C GLY A 82 -0.30 -5.31 26.16
N ILE A 83 -0.30 -5.17 24.83
CA ILE A 83 -1.50 -5.30 23.98
C ILE A 83 -1.31 -6.47 23.01
N THR A 84 -2.32 -7.33 22.90
CA THR A 84 -2.43 -8.30 21.82
C THR A 84 -3.05 -7.61 20.61
N PRO A 85 -2.35 -7.46 19.48
CA PRO A 85 -2.90 -6.74 18.35
C PRO A 85 -4.06 -7.52 17.70
N PHE A 86 -5.02 -6.78 17.15
CA PHE A 86 -6.00 -7.32 16.21
C PHE A 86 -5.32 -7.47 14.84
N VAL A 87 -5.41 -8.67 14.24
CA VAL A 87 -4.81 -8.96 12.94
C VAL A 87 -5.90 -9.05 11.89
N VAL A 88 -5.82 -8.20 10.89
CA VAL A 88 -6.77 -8.18 9.77
C VAL A 88 -6.57 -9.41 8.89
N THR A 89 -7.66 -10.11 8.61
CA THR A 89 -7.74 -11.25 7.69
C THR A 89 -8.98 -11.12 6.83
N SER A 90 -9.10 -11.95 5.78
CA SER A 90 -10.31 -12.03 4.95
C SER A 90 -11.58 -12.43 5.71
N ASN A 91 -11.44 -13.02 6.90
CA ASN A 91 -12.57 -13.45 7.74
C ASN A 91 -13.07 -12.32 8.68
N CYS A 92 -12.40 -11.17 8.72
CA CYS A 92 -12.86 -10.03 9.50
C CYS A 92 -14.14 -9.45 8.89
N ASN A 93 -15.04 -9.00 9.73
CA ASN A 93 -16.21 -8.25 9.28
C ASN A 93 -15.77 -6.83 8.90
N THR A 94 -15.44 -6.63 7.64
CA THR A 94 -14.97 -5.36 7.09
C THR A 94 -16.08 -4.53 6.44
N GLY A 95 -17.32 -5.03 6.42
CA GLY A 95 -18.41 -4.43 5.66
C GLY A 95 -18.35 -4.67 4.14
N LEU A 96 -17.26 -5.26 3.63
CA LEU A 96 -17.13 -5.62 2.23
C LEU A 96 -17.69 -7.03 1.97
N LYS A 97 -18.22 -7.24 0.77
CA LYS A 97 -18.57 -8.56 0.24
C LYS A 97 -17.44 -9.02 -0.66
N LEU A 98 -16.72 -10.06 -0.28
CA LEU A 98 -15.60 -10.59 -1.06
C LEU A 98 -16.12 -11.60 -2.10
N ASP A 99 -16.37 -11.15 -3.35
CA ASP A 99 -16.66 -12.00 -4.50
C ASP A 99 -15.34 -12.48 -5.11
N TYR A 100 -14.77 -13.52 -4.50
CA TYR A 100 -13.46 -14.06 -4.86
C TYR A 100 -13.45 -15.58 -4.65
N ASP A 101 -12.92 -16.35 -5.59
CA ASP A 101 -12.93 -17.83 -5.54
C ASP A 101 -12.30 -18.35 -4.24
N HIS A 102 -11.21 -17.72 -3.82
CA HIS A 102 -10.48 -18.06 -2.59
C HIS A 102 -10.20 -16.78 -1.76
N PRO A 103 -11.16 -16.29 -0.94
CA PRO A 103 -11.00 -15.04 -0.20
C PRO A 103 -9.75 -14.98 0.68
N ASN A 104 -9.28 -16.12 1.18
CA ASN A 104 -8.05 -16.21 2.00
C ASN A 104 -6.75 -15.90 1.22
N GLU A 105 -6.80 -15.86 -0.11
CA GLU A 105 -5.66 -15.49 -0.95
C GLU A 105 -5.56 -13.98 -1.17
N ILE A 106 -6.59 -13.21 -0.78
CA ILE A 106 -6.55 -11.76 -0.88
C ILE A 106 -5.61 -11.23 0.20
N GLY A 107 -4.56 -10.50 -0.22
CA GLY A 107 -3.67 -9.82 0.72
C GLY A 107 -4.44 -8.87 1.63
N ALA A 108 -4.08 -8.84 2.92
CA ALA A 108 -4.74 -7.98 3.90
C ALA A 108 -4.63 -6.49 3.52
N ASP A 109 -3.52 -6.06 2.93
CA ASP A 109 -3.31 -4.72 2.38
C ASP A 109 -4.37 -4.34 1.33
N ARG A 110 -4.73 -5.26 0.43
CA ARG A 110 -5.76 -5.03 -0.59
C ARG A 110 -7.15 -4.89 0.05
N ILE A 111 -7.46 -5.71 1.06
CA ILE A 111 -8.74 -5.63 1.80
C ILE A 111 -8.83 -4.28 2.51
N VAL A 112 -7.78 -3.89 3.22
CA VAL A 112 -7.71 -2.64 3.98
C VAL A 112 -7.83 -1.42 3.05
N ASN A 113 -7.12 -1.41 1.91
CA ASN A 113 -7.25 -0.37 0.90
C ASN A 113 -8.67 -0.30 0.33
N ALA A 114 -9.32 -1.45 0.13
CA ALA A 114 -10.70 -1.52 -0.35
C ALA A 114 -11.70 -0.97 0.67
N VAL A 115 -11.53 -1.26 1.96
CA VAL A 115 -12.34 -0.69 3.06
C VAL A 115 -12.24 0.83 3.06
N ALA A 116 -11.02 1.38 3.04
CA ALA A 116 -10.82 2.82 3.02
C ALA A 116 -11.45 3.48 1.79
N ALA A 117 -11.16 2.96 0.61
CA ALA A 117 -11.68 3.52 -0.64
C ALA A 117 -13.22 3.47 -0.69
N HIS A 118 -13.83 2.37 -0.24
CA HIS A 118 -15.29 2.26 -0.17
C HIS A 118 -15.89 3.24 0.83
N HIS A 119 -15.28 3.39 2.02
CA HIS A 119 -15.75 4.33 3.03
C HIS A 119 -15.68 5.78 2.54
N MET A 120 -14.58 6.15 1.87
CA MET A 120 -14.32 7.54 1.43
C MET A 120 -15.02 7.89 0.11
N TYR A 121 -15.19 6.94 -0.79
CA TYR A 121 -15.58 7.19 -2.20
C TYR A 121 -16.66 6.24 -2.73
N GLY A 122 -17.27 5.40 -1.90
CA GLY A 122 -18.34 4.46 -2.34
C GLY A 122 -19.53 5.15 -2.97
N ASP A 123 -19.79 6.42 -2.63
CA ASP A 123 -20.83 7.27 -3.23
C ASP A 123 -20.53 7.70 -4.68
N LYS A 124 -19.27 7.56 -5.14
CA LYS A 124 -18.84 7.90 -6.51
C LYS A 124 -19.17 6.82 -7.54
N GLY A 125 -19.68 5.67 -7.12
CA GLY A 125 -20.01 4.55 -8.00
C GLY A 125 -18.99 3.41 -7.89
N ASN A 126 -18.71 2.72 -9.01
CA ASN A 126 -17.65 1.71 -9.03
C ASN A 126 -16.29 2.33 -8.71
N LEU A 127 -15.45 1.59 -8.01
CA LEU A 127 -14.10 2.03 -7.64
C LEU A 127 -13.04 1.15 -8.29
N ILE A 128 -11.94 1.77 -8.72
CA ILE A 128 -10.70 1.09 -9.05
C ILE A 128 -9.62 1.63 -8.10
N ILE A 129 -8.99 0.74 -7.35
CA ILE A 129 -7.95 1.09 -6.38
C ILE A 129 -6.63 0.56 -6.89
N ILE A 130 -5.62 1.42 -6.96
CA ILE A 130 -4.29 1.08 -7.44
C ILE A 130 -3.28 1.37 -6.34
N ASP A 131 -2.51 0.35 -5.97
CA ASP A 131 -1.44 0.50 -4.99
C ASP A 131 -0.07 0.25 -5.66
N PHE A 132 0.78 1.26 -5.65
CA PHE A 132 2.16 1.20 -6.12
C PHE A 132 3.12 0.80 -4.98
N GLY A 133 3.01 -0.44 -4.55
CA GLY A 133 3.85 -1.08 -3.55
C GLY A 133 5.01 -1.89 -4.14
N THR A 134 5.39 -2.97 -3.44
CA THR A 134 6.34 -3.98 -3.95
C THR A 134 5.82 -4.65 -5.22
N ALA A 135 4.53 -4.99 -5.25
CA ALA A 135 3.76 -5.23 -6.47
C ALA A 135 2.92 -4.00 -6.78
N THR A 136 2.49 -3.82 -8.03
CA THR A 136 1.41 -2.90 -8.38
C THR A 136 0.12 -3.69 -8.41
N THR A 137 -0.81 -3.38 -7.51
CA THR A 137 -2.09 -4.06 -7.44
C THR A 137 -3.21 -3.16 -7.95
N PHE A 138 -4.20 -3.78 -8.59
CA PHE A 138 -5.41 -3.13 -9.09
C PHE A 138 -6.60 -3.88 -8.51
N CYS A 139 -7.49 -3.20 -7.81
CA CYS A 139 -8.67 -3.79 -7.20
C CYS A 139 -9.93 -3.09 -7.71
N ALA A 140 -10.98 -3.83 -7.96
CA ALA A 140 -12.28 -3.29 -8.39
C ALA A 140 -13.34 -3.55 -7.32
N LEU A 141 -14.15 -2.53 -7.04
CA LEU A 141 -15.28 -2.61 -6.13
C LEU A 141 -16.54 -2.05 -6.79
N ARG A 142 -17.68 -2.60 -6.41
CA ARG A 142 -19.00 -2.04 -6.69
C ARG A 142 -19.44 -1.04 -5.60
N PRO A 143 -20.42 -0.19 -5.88
CA PRO A 143 -20.91 0.80 -4.91
C PRO A 143 -21.48 0.19 -3.63
N ASP A 144 -21.97 -1.06 -3.68
CA ASP A 144 -22.52 -1.78 -2.54
C ASP A 144 -21.46 -2.52 -1.68
N GLY A 145 -20.16 -2.25 -1.94
CA GLY A 145 -19.05 -2.84 -1.21
C GLY A 145 -18.65 -4.24 -1.70
N GLU A 146 -19.13 -4.69 -2.87
CA GLU A 146 -18.71 -5.94 -3.46
C GLU A 146 -17.31 -5.81 -4.07
N TYR A 147 -16.35 -6.55 -3.51
CA TYR A 147 -14.97 -6.64 -4.00
C TYR A 147 -14.87 -7.70 -5.09
N LEU A 148 -14.63 -7.28 -6.31
CA LEU A 148 -14.65 -8.14 -7.52
C LEU A 148 -13.30 -8.79 -7.85
N GLY A 149 -12.24 -8.45 -7.11
CA GLY A 149 -10.91 -8.89 -7.48
C GLY A 149 -10.11 -7.82 -8.23
N GLY A 150 -9.27 -8.23 -9.18
CA GLY A 150 -8.46 -7.27 -9.94
C GLY A 150 -7.21 -7.88 -10.58
N ALA A 151 -6.16 -7.07 -10.77
CA ALA A 151 -4.91 -7.48 -11.37
C ALA A 151 -3.71 -7.23 -10.44
N ILE A 152 -2.66 -8.01 -10.62
CA ILE A 152 -1.38 -7.84 -9.93
C ILE A 152 -0.28 -7.80 -10.98
N ALA A 153 0.53 -6.76 -10.93
CA ALA A 153 1.69 -6.57 -11.81
C ALA A 153 2.97 -6.41 -10.97
N PRO A 154 4.15 -6.61 -11.56
CA PRO A 154 5.40 -6.28 -10.87
C PRO A 154 5.43 -4.81 -10.47
N GLY A 155 5.93 -4.51 -9.27
CA GLY A 155 6.09 -3.13 -8.82
C GLY A 155 7.23 -2.41 -9.57
N ILE A 156 7.15 -1.09 -9.63
CA ILE A 156 8.12 -0.27 -10.37
C ILE A 156 9.55 -0.42 -9.80
N GLY A 157 9.68 -0.51 -8.47
CA GLY A 157 10.99 -0.65 -7.83
C GLY A 157 11.67 -1.98 -8.17
N ILE A 158 10.95 -3.09 -8.03
CA ILE A 158 11.49 -4.43 -8.34
C ILE A 158 11.78 -4.60 -9.83
N SER A 159 10.96 -4.02 -10.71
CA SER A 159 11.19 -4.07 -12.18
C SER A 159 12.44 -3.28 -12.56
N THR A 160 12.63 -2.10 -11.98
CA THR A 160 13.82 -1.27 -12.24
C THR A 160 15.08 -1.93 -11.71
N GLU A 161 15.04 -2.52 -10.52
CA GLU A 161 16.17 -3.26 -9.95
C GLU A 161 16.50 -4.52 -10.78
N ALA A 162 15.47 -5.25 -11.24
CA ALA A 162 15.68 -6.42 -12.12
C ALA A 162 16.34 -6.01 -13.45
N LEU A 163 15.96 -4.87 -14.02
CA LEU A 163 16.59 -4.33 -15.21
C LEU A 163 18.08 -4.02 -14.99
N PHE A 164 18.40 -3.37 -13.87
CA PHE A 164 19.79 -3.10 -13.47
C PHE A 164 20.58 -4.39 -13.26
N GLN A 165 20.03 -5.38 -12.56
CA GLN A 165 20.75 -6.63 -12.23
C GLN A 165 20.96 -7.54 -13.45
N LYS A 166 20.07 -7.51 -14.45
CA LYS A 166 20.13 -8.42 -15.62
C LYS A 166 20.76 -7.80 -16.85
N ALA A 167 20.87 -6.49 -16.94
CA ALA A 167 21.43 -5.81 -18.09
C ALA A 167 22.83 -5.24 -17.76
N ALA A 168 23.89 -5.90 -18.20
CA ALA A 168 25.28 -5.62 -17.80
C ALA A 168 25.76 -4.18 -17.99
N LYS A 169 25.11 -3.39 -18.87
CA LYS A 169 25.52 -2.01 -19.20
C LYS A 169 24.56 -0.94 -18.65
N LEU A 170 23.45 -1.34 -17.98
CA LEU A 170 22.48 -0.39 -17.48
C LEU A 170 22.79 -0.03 -16.02
N PRO A 171 22.93 1.27 -15.69
CA PRO A 171 23.20 1.70 -14.32
C PRO A 171 21.92 1.68 -13.46
N ARG A 172 22.09 1.76 -12.13
CA ARG A 172 20.97 2.14 -11.27
C ARG A 172 20.53 3.55 -11.56
N ILE A 173 19.23 3.76 -11.62
CA ILE A 173 18.62 5.06 -11.87
C ILE A 173 17.71 5.47 -10.69
N GLU A 174 17.62 6.75 -10.46
CA GLU A 174 16.59 7.34 -9.62
C GLU A 174 15.33 7.55 -10.46
N LEU A 175 14.16 7.18 -9.88
CA LEU A 175 12.87 7.30 -10.54
C LEU A 175 12.37 8.74 -10.46
N ILE A 176 12.69 9.51 -11.47
CA ILE A 176 12.31 10.91 -11.63
C ILE A 176 11.52 11.06 -12.94
N LYS A 177 10.49 11.90 -12.93
CA LYS A 177 9.68 12.23 -14.10
C LYS A 177 10.56 12.67 -15.27
N PRO A 178 10.50 11.97 -16.43
CA PRO A 178 11.23 12.38 -17.61
C PRO A 178 10.54 13.57 -18.29
N LYS A 179 11.32 14.42 -18.98
CA LYS A 179 10.77 15.56 -19.72
C LYS A 179 10.14 15.15 -21.06
N MET A 180 10.61 14.05 -21.66
CA MET A 180 10.19 13.57 -22.97
C MET A 180 10.38 12.06 -23.09
N ALA A 181 9.69 11.44 -24.03
CA ALA A 181 9.79 10.01 -24.27
C ALA A 181 11.06 9.63 -25.03
N ILE A 182 11.47 10.44 -26.01
CA ILE A 182 12.68 10.22 -26.80
C ILE A 182 13.86 10.91 -26.11
N CYS A 183 14.83 10.12 -25.62
CA CYS A 183 15.97 10.60 -24.87
C CYS A 183 17.29 10.28 -25.59
N HIS A 184 18.34 11.07 -25.33
CA HIS A 184 19.63 10.99 -26.04
C HIS A 184 20.77 10.36 -25.21
N ASP A 185 20.47 9.86 -24.02
CA ASP A 185 21.38 9.12 -23.14
C ASP A 185 20.66 7.98 -22.39
N THR A 186 21.44 7.04 -21.90
CA THR A 186 20.94 5.81 -21.28
C THR A 186 20.09 6.06 -20.04
N ILE A 187 20.52 6.98 -19.17
CA ILE A 187 19.83 7.24 -17.88
C ILE A 187 18.43 7.83 -18.13
N HIS A 188 18.34 8.85 -19.01
CA HIS A 188 17.05 9.44 -19.35
C HIS A 188 16.17 8.48 -20.16
N ALA A 189 16.76 7.67 -21.07
CA ALA A 189 16.02 6.64 -21.81
C ALA A 189 15.44 5.57 -20.85
N MET A 190 16.20 5.12 -19.84
CA MET A 190 15.70 4.22 -18.82
C MET A 190 14.57 4.85 -17.98
N ARG A 191 14.73 6.09 -17.52
CA ARG A 191 13.69 6.83 -16.81
C ARG A 191 12.40 6.95 -17.63
N SER A 192 12.55 7.33 -18.89
CA SER A 192 11.43 7.43 -19.83
C SER A 192 10.70 6.09 -19.99
N GLY A 193 11.42 5.02 -20.30
CA GLY A 193 10.85 3.70 -20.51
C GLY A 193 10.15 3.16 -19.25
N VAL A 194 10.75 3.35 -18.07
CA VAL A 194 10.17 2.91 -16.81
C VAL A 194 8.92 3.73 -16.46
N ILE A 195 9.02 5.05 -16.41
CA ILE A 195 7.90 5.90 -15.95
C ILE A 195 6.73 5.81 -16.94
N PHE A 196 6.95 6.11 -18.22
CA PHE A 196 5.85 6.06 -19.20
C PHE A 196 5.36 4.63 -19.47
N GLY A 197 6.22 3.62 -19.32
CA GLY A 197 5.80 2.22 -19.38
C GLY A 197 4.84 1.83 -18.28
N PHE A 198 5.12 2.22 -17.03
CA PHE A 198 4.21 1.97 -15.88
C PHE A 198 2.93 2.80 -15.95
N VAL A 199 2.99 4.05 -16.40
CA VAL A 199 1.79 4.88 -16.65
C VAL A 199 0.93 4.23 -17.73
N GLY A 200 1.52 3.84 -18.88
CA GLY A 200 0.77 3.17 -19.94
C GLY A 200 0.19 1.82 -19.52
N GLN A 201 0.89 1.06 -18.66
CA GLN A 201 0.35 -0.16 -18.07
C GLN A 201 -0.85 0.15 -17.18
N MET A 202 -0.73 1.15 -16.31
CA MET A 202 -1.81 1.59 -15.41
C MET A 202 -3.03 2.02 -16.20
N ASP A 203 -2.89 2.95 -17.14
CA ASP A 203 -3.98 3.48 -17.95
C ASP A 203 -4.66 2.39 -18.80
N GLY A 204 -3.84 1.48 -19.36
CA GLY A 204 -4.33 0.34 -20.13
C GLY A 204 -5.15 -0.65 -19.28
N ILE A 205 -4.77 -0.90 -18.03
CA ILE A 205 -5.51 -1.77 -17.11
C ILE A 205 -6.78 -1.05 -16.63
N ILE A 206 -6.70 0.21 -16.22
CA ILE A 206 -7.87 1.03 -15.84
C ILE A 206 -8.93 1.00 -16.94
N THR A 207 -8.52 1.21 -18.18
CA THR A 207 -9.43 1.23 -19.34
C THR A 207 -10.17 -0.09 -19.50
N ARG A 208 -9.49 -1.23 -19.32
CA ARG A 208 -10.10 -2.55 -19.36
C ARG A 208 -11.06 -2.79 -18.22
N MET A 209 -10.63 -2.46 -16.98
CA MET A 209 -11.47 -2.60 -15.80
C MET A 209 -12.72 -1.70 -15.87
N LYS A 210 -12.59 -0.44 -16.32
CA LYS A 210 -13.75 0.44 -16.55
C LYS A 210 -14.75 -0.19 -17.53
N LYS A 211 -14.27 -0.80 -18.62
CA LYS A 211 -15.13 -1.50 -19.59
C LYS A 211 -15.89 -2.67 -18.95
N GLU A 212 -15.23 -3.48 -18.13
CA GLU A 212 -15.84 -4.61 -17.41
C GLU A 212 -16.85 -4.14 -16.35
N LEU A 213 -16.61 -2.98 -15.75
CA LEU A 213 -17.49 -2.35 -14.76
C LEU A 213 -18.66 -1.56 -15.38
N GLY A 214 -18.85 -1.62 -16.70
CA GLY A 214 -19.95 -0.91 -17.38
C GLY A 214 -19.61 0.51 -17.84
N GLY A 215 -18.34 0.89 -17.88
CA GLY A 215 -17.83 2.12 -18.51
C GLY A 215 -17.28 3.18 -17.56
N GLN A 216 -17.82 3.30 -16.37
CA GLN A 216 -17.41 4.33 -15.40
C GLN A 216 -16.90 3.71 -14.08
N ALA A 217 -15.80 4.27 -13.56
CA ALA A 217 -15.30 3.97 -12.23
C ALA A 217 -14.45 5.15 -11.73
N PHE A 218 -14.54 5.45 -10.44
CA PHE A 218 -13.68 6.41 -9.75
C PHE A 218 -12.36 5.73 -9.40
N VAL A 219 -11.23 6.35 -9.73
CA VAL A 219 -9.90 5.75 -9.65
C VAL A 219 -9.11 6.36 -8.51
N VAL A 220 -8.81 5.54 -7.51
CA VAL A 220 -8.04 5.91 -6.32
C VAL A 220 -6.64 5.30 -6.43
N VAL A 221 -5.61 6.11 -6.27
CA VAL A 221 -4.20 5.67 -6.30
C VAL A 221 -3.57 5.84 -4.93
N THR A 222 -2.80 4.84 -4.51
CA THR A 222 -1.99 4.87 -3.27
C THR A 222 -0.60 4.27 -3.51
N GLY A 223 0.19 4.14 -2.45
CA GLY A 223 1.54 3.57 -2.50
C GLY A 223 2.65 4.57 -2.75
N GLY A 224 3.88 4.12 -2.55
CA GLY A 224 5.05 4.99 -2.53
C GLY A 224 5.35 5.74 -3.84
N PHE A 225 4.95 5.19 -4.98
CA PHE A 225 5.08 5.81 -6.30
C PHE A 225 3.76 6.38 -6.84
N GLY A 226 2.67 6.28 -6.09
CA GLY A 226 1.34 6.69 -6.53
C GLY A 226 1.28 8.12 -7.05
N LYS A 227 1.83 9.08 -6.30
CA LYS A 227 1.87 10.49 -6.70
C LYS A 227 2.64 10.72 -8.02
N LEU A 228 3.76 10.02 -8.19
CA LEU A 228 4.59 10.15 -9.42
C LEU A 228 3.83 9.58 -10.62
N MET A 229 3.20 8.42 -10.49
CA MET A 229 2.47 7.78 -11.59
C MET A 229 1.21 8.55 -11.96
N ALA A 230 0.44 8.98 -10.95
CA ALA A 230 -0.78 9.75 -11.16
C ALA A 230 -0.52 11.10 -11.84
N SER A 231 0.66 11.71 -11.66
CA SER A 231 0.98 12.98 -12.33
C SER A 231 1.09 12.90 -13.86
N GLU A 232 1.17 11.68 -14.41
CA GLU A 232 1.30 11.39 -15.84
C GLU A 232 0.09 10.63 -16.40
N SER A 233 -0.94 10.41 -15.60
CA SER A 233 -2.12 9.62 -15.92
C SER A 233 -3.37 10.48 -15.96
N GLU A 234 -4.15 10.38 -17.05
CA GLU A 234 -5.43 11.10 -17.17
C GLU A 234 -6.59 10.42 -16.40
N PRO A 235 -6.70 9.07 -16.35
CA PRO A 235 -7.85 8.40 -15.75
C PRO A 235 -7.86 8.35 -14.21
N VAL A 236 -6.83 8.86 -13.52
CA VAL A 236 -6.75 8.89 -12.05
C VAL A 236 -7.54 10.08 -11.50
N ASP A 237 -8.47 9.81 -10.58
CA ASP A 237 -9.31 10.83 -9.96
C ASP A 237 -8.67 11.40 -8.67
N VAL A 238 -8.04 10.54 -7.85
CA VAL A 238 -7.45 10.97 -6.56
C VAL A 238 -6.22 10.12 -6.18
N VAL A 239 -5.32 10.76 -5.44
CA VAL A 239 -4.16 10.09 -4.81
C VAL A 239 -4.31 10.17 -3.30
N GLU A 240 -4.35 9.01 -2.64
CA GLU A 240 -4.49 8.85 -1.19
C GLU A 240 -3.24 8.17 -0.60
N PRO A 241 -2.24 8.94 -0.16
CA PRO A 241 -0.97 8.39 0.31
C PRO A 241 -1.09 7.53 1.57
N PHE A 242 -2.14 7.74 2.36
CA PHE A 242 -2.39 7.05 3.63
C PHE A 242 -3.56 6.07 3.58
N LEU A 243 -4.05 5.71 2.38
CA LEU A 243 -5.22 4.88 2.19
C LEU A 243 -5.20 3.61 3.06
N THR A 244 -4.06 2.92 3.13
CA THR A 244 -3.89 1.71 3.94
C THR A 244 -4.04 2.00 5.44
N LEU A 245 -3.50 3.12 5.94
CA LEU A 245 -3.64 3.49 7.34
C LEU A 245 -5.09 3.88 7.67
N GLU A 246 -5.77 4.60 6.75
CA GLU A 246 -7.19 4.94 6.89
C GLU A 246 -8.06 3.69 6.97
N GLY A 247 -7.79 2.69 6.13
CA GLY A 247 -8.55 1.44 6.16
C GLY A 247 -8.31 0.59 7.42
N LEU A 248 -7.16 0.75 8.08
CA LEU A 248 -6.91 0.15 9.40
C LEU A 248 -7.56 0.92 10.54
N LEU A 249 -7.89 2.19 10.33
CA LEU A 249 -8.57 3.04 11.31
C LEU A 249 -10.08 2.79 11.35
N ILE A 250 -10.70 2.48 10.19
CA ILE A 250 -12.12 2.20 10.01
C ILE A 250 -12.48 0.83 10.62
#